data_ad8010020720521a9c11d6f734e96be1
#
_entry.id   ad8010020720521a9c11d6f734e96be1
#
_cell.length_a   1.000
_cell.length_b   1.000
_cell.length_c   1.000
_cell.angle_alpha   90.00
_cell.angle_beta   90.00
_cell.angle_gamma   90.00
#
_symmetry.space_group_name_H-M   'P 1'
#
loop_
_entity.id
_entity.type
_entity.pdbx_description
1 polymer ?
#
loop_
_entity_poly.entity_id
_entity_poly.type
_entity_poly.pdbx_seq_one_letter_code
_entity_poly.pdbx_strand_id
1 'polypeptide(L)'
;MKCLLLAIQVLFIVLLVGCSNKNVYIGELKDGKPHGQGISTWKNGVQYVGEWKEGKRHGQGRVTWKNGVKYVGEWKDGGKNTDDIITYDFEVIWIGEFRNDQPWNVTSYDKDGNIVGKYVNGEHNPFY
;
A
#
# COMPACT_ATOMS: atom_id res chain seq x y z
N MET A 1 -2.57 21.86 20.96
CA MET A 1 -3.65 21.01 20.39
C MET A 1 -3.80 19.78 21.27
N LYS A 2 -4.98 19.52 21.74
CA LYS A 2 -5.26 18.33 22.57
C LYS A 2 -5.55 17.15 21.60
N CYS A 3 -4.77 16.08 21.70
CA CYS A 3 -5.08 14.81 21.06
C CYS A 3 -6.22 14.15 21.82
N LEU A 4 -7.36 13.95 21.19
CA LEU A 4 -8.52 13.28 21.78
C LEU A 4 -8.29 11.77 21.82
N LEU A 5 -8.27 11.19 23.03
CA LEU A 5 -8.39 9.75 23.22
C LEU A 5 -9.87 9.36 23.10
N LEU A 6 -10.22 8.63 22.09
CA LEU A 6 -11.51 7.93 22.01
C LEU A 6 -11.26 6.45 22.34
N ALA A 7 -11.61 6.08 23.56
CA ALA A 7 -11.68 4.70 23.98
C ALA A 7 -13.01 4.11 23.51
N ILE A 8 -12.98 3.21 22.55
CA ILE A 8 -14.11 2.33 22.25
C ILE A 8 -13.66 0.91 22.53
N GLN A 9 -14.27 0.32 23.54
CA GLN A 9 -14.10 -1.08 23.87
C GLN A 9 -14.73 -1.95 22.78
N VAL A 10 -13.93 -2.57 21.96
CA VAL A 10 -14.13 -3.95 21.45
C VAL A 10 -12.79 -4.44 20.94
N LEU A 11 -12.26 -5.50 21.55
CA LEU A 11 -11.12 -6.33 21.18
C LEU A 11 -9.85 -5.58 20.71
N PHE A 12 -8.96 -5.29 21.65
CA PHE A 12 -7.51 -5.04 21.47
C PHE A 12 -7.08 -4.17 20.27
N ILE A 13 -7.71 -3.03 20.10
CA ILE A 13 -7.18 -1.98 19.24
C ILE A 13 -6.46 -0.98 20.14
N VAL A 14 -5.13 -1.00 20.13
CA VAL A 14 -4.36 0.06 20.78
C VAL A 14 -4.30 1.24 19.82
N LEU A 15 -5.12 2.26 20.09
CA LEU A 15 -5.10 3.52 19.34
C LEU A 15 -3.98 4.38 19.90
N LEU A 16 -2.81 4.38 19.28
CA LEU A 16 -1.76 5.37 19.54
C LEU A 16 -1.88 6.50 18.52
N VAL A 17 -2.76 7.46 18.79
CA VAL A 17 -2.79 8.72 18.04
C VAL A 17 -1.74 9.65 18.61
N GLY A 18 -0.54 9.61 18.05
CA GLY A 18 0.49 10.59 18.31
C GLY A 18 0.33 11.79 17.38
N CYS A 19 0.09 12.99 17.91
CA CYS A 19 0.21 14.24 17.16
C CYS A 19 1.69 14.58 16.92
N SER A 20 2.35 13.81 16.11
CA SER A 20 3.76 14.01 15.80
C SER A 20 4.03 13.45 14.40
N ASN A 21 4.95 14.06 13.73
CA ASN A 21 5.51 13.69 12.44
C ASN A 21 6.12 12.26 12.43
N LYS A 22 5.44 11.29 13.02
CA LYS A 22 5.86 9.91 13.21
C LYS A 22 4.99 8.97 12.39
N ASN A 23 5.53 7.81 12.12
CA ASN A 23 4.76 6.70 11.57
C ASN A 23 3.72 6.24 12.61
N VAL A 24 2.49 6.02 12.17
CA VAL A 24 1.38 5.58 13.01
C VAL A 24 0.89 4.23 12.52
N TYR A 25 0.72 3.29 13.44
CA TYR A 25 0.09 2.00 13.18
C TYR A 25 -1.18 1.86 14.02
N ILE A 26 -2.24 1.37 13.40
CA ILE A 26 -3.53 1.05 14.04
C ILE A 26 -3.93 -0.34 13.57
N GLY A 27 -4.04 -1.30 14.49
CA GLY A 27 -4.42 -2.65 14.13
C GLY A 27 -4.02 -3.68 15.17
N GLU A 28 -4.11 -4.94 14.77
CA GLU A 28 -3.79 -6.07 15.62
C GLU A 28 -2.28 -6.19 15.87
N LEU A 29 -1.92 -6.55 17.09
CA LEU A 29 -0.55 -6.81 17.49
C LEU A 29 -0.40 -8.25 18.01
N LYS A 30 0.71 -8.87 17.68
CA LYS A 30 1.17 -10.12 18.28
C LYS A 30 2.63 -9.97 18.69
N ASP A 31 2.93 -10.26 19.96
CA ASP A 31 4.27 -10.08 20.53
C ASP A 31 4.85 -8.69 20.29
N GLY A 32 3.98 -7.64 20.38
CA GLY A 32 4.36 -6.23 20.17
C GLY A 32 4.60 -5.83 18.72
N LYS A 33 4.32 -6.71 17.75
CA LYS A 33 4.51 -6.46 16.32
C LYS A 33 3.18 -6.42 15.58
N PRO A 34 3.02 -5.58 14.54
CA PRO A 34 1.89 -5.64 13.63
C PRO A 34 1.61 -7.06 13.15
N HIS A 35 0.35 -7.49 13.29
CA HIS A 35 -0.12 -8.82 12.91
C HIS A 35 -1.61 -8.76 12.58
N GLY A 36 -2.14 -9.69 11.76
CA GLY A 36 -3.54 -9.66 11.36
C GLY A 36 -3.88 -8.43 10.52
N GLN A 37 -5.02 -7.80 10.76
CA GLN A 37 -5.44 -6.60 10.01
C GLN A 37 -4.91 -5.32 10.65
N GLY A 38 -4.45 -4.39 9.80
CA GLY A 38 -3.94 -3.12 10.30
C GLY A 38 -3.76 -2.04 9.25
N ILE A 39 -3.64 -0.80 9.75
CA ILE A 39 -3.40 0.39 8.96
C ILE A 39 -2.09 1.01 9.43
N SER A 40 -1.19 1.28 8.52
CA SER A 40 0.01 2.05 8.78
C SER A 40 0.02 3.32 7.95
N THR A 41 0.33 4.44 8.60
CA THR A 41 0.51 5.72 7.92
C THR A 41 1.91 6.24 8.20
N TRP A 42 2.67 6.48 7.16
CA TRP A 42 4.03 7.00 7.27
C TRP A 42 4.05 8.53 7.19
N LYS A 43 5.08 9.13 7.77
CA LYS A 43 5.26 10.60 7.79
C LYS A 43 5.29 11.25 6.40
N ASN A 44 5.62 10.51 5.35
CA ASN A 44 5.61 10.95 3.95
C ASN A 44 4.21 10.94 3.32
N GLY A 45 3.15 10.58 4.10
CA GLY A 45 1.77 10.52 3.63
C GLY A 45 1.39 9.22 2.92
N VAL A 46 2.29 8.26 2.84
CA VAL A 46 1.96 6.90 2.35
C VAL A 46 1.15 6.17 3.41
N GLN A 47 0.10 5.48 2.98
CA GLN A 47 -0.74 4.64 3.85
C GLN A 47 -0.80 3.22 3.31
N TYR A 48 -0.72 2.23 4.21
CA TYR A 48 -1.01 0.83 3.92
C TYR A 48 -2.20 0.38 4.75
N VAL A 49 -3.12 -0.33 4.12
CA VAL A 49 -4.28 -0.96 4.76
C VAL A 49 -4.31 -2.42 4.30
N GLY A 50 -4.22 -3.36 5.23
CA GLY A 50 -4.25 -4.78 4.87
C GLY A 50 -3.69 -5.69 5.95
N GLU A 51 -3.26 -6.87 5.51
CA GLU A 51 -2.76 -7.92 6.38
C GLU A 51 -1.29 -7.68 6.77
N TRP A 52 -0.97 -8.09 7.97
CA TRP A 52 0.35 -8.01 8.58
C TRP A 52 0.76 -9.35 9.16
N LYS A 53 2.03 -9.65 9.08
CA LYS A 53 2.62 -10.83 9.72
C LYS A 53 4.00 -10.47 10.26
N GLU A 54 4.19 -10.63 11.57
CA GLU A 54 5.46 -10.40 12.26
C GLU A 54 6.09 -9.03 11.94
N GLY A 55 5.25 -7.98 11.90
CA GLY A 55 5.68 -6.60 11.63
C GLY A 55 5.84 -6.26 10.15
N LYS A 56 5.54 -7.19 9.23
CA LYS A 56 5.66 -6.99 7.78
C LYS A 56 4.30 -7.04 7.10
N ARG A 57 4.14 -6.26 6.03
CA ARG A 57 2.98 -6.36 5.14
C ARG A 57 2.92 -7.78 4.55
N HIS A 58 1.74 -8.36 4.55
CA HIS A 58 1.51 -9.73 4.13
C HIS A 58 0.11 -9.88 3.55
N GLY A 59 -0.14 -10.96 2.77
CA GLY A 59 -1.46 -11.26 2.22
C GLY A 59 -2.03 -10.10 1.39
N GLN A 60 -3.32 -9.88 1.48
CA GLN A 60 -3.99 -8.83 0.72
C GLN A 60 -3.82 -7.46 1.40
N GLY A 61 -3.50 -6.45 0.59
CA GLY A 61 -3.33 -5.10 1.09
C GLY A 61 -3.34 -4.03 0.02
N ARG A 62 -3.61 -2.81 0.47
CA ARG A 62 -3.63 -1.60 -0.36
C ARG A 62 -2.65 -0.57 0.16
N VAL A 63 -1.79 -0.09 -0.71
CA VAL A 63 -1.00 1.13 -0.48
C VAL A 63 -1.63 2.30 -1.21
N THR A 64 -1.68 3.43 -0.55
CA THR A 64 -2.03 4.72 -1.16
C THR A 64 -0.87 5.68 -0.95
N TRP A 65 -0.34 6.23 -2.02
CA TRP A 65 0.71 7.25 -1.97
C TRP A 65 0.10 8.65 -1.87
N LYS A 66 0.89 9.62 -1.41
CA LYS A 66 0.47 11.01 -1.24
C LYS A 66 -0.05 11.66 -2.53
N ASN A 67 0.44 11.21 -3.69
CA ASN A 67 0.01 11.69 -5.02
C ASN A 67 -1.29 11.03 -5.52
N GLY A 68 -1.97 10.21 -4.70
CA GLY A 68 -3.21 9.53 -5.06
C GLY A 68 -3.02 8.17 -5.72
N VAL A 69 -1.81 7.79 -6.06
CA VAL A 69 -1.51 6.45 -6.60
C VAL A 69 -1.90 5.38 -5.58
N LYS A 70 -2.60 4.35 -6.03
CA LYS A 70 -3.00 3.20 -5.22
C LYS A 70 -2.48 1.91 -5.83
N TYR A 71 -2.01 1.05 -4.96
CA TYR A 71 -1.69 -0.33 -5.30
C TYR A 71 -2.55 -1.25 -4.44
N VAL A 72 -3.24 -2.18 -5.08
CA VAL A 72 -4.01 -3.23 -4.42
C VAL A 72 -3.51 -4.57 -4.92
N GLY A 73 -3.09 -5.43 -4.03
CA GLY A 73 -2.57 -6.73 -4.42
C GLY A 73 -2.02 -7.53 -3.25
N GLU A 74 -1.30 -8.57 -3.58
CA GLU A 74 -0.72 -9.49 -2.63
C GLU A 74 0.67 -9.03 -2.18
N TRP A 75 0.93 -9.17 -0.89
CA TRP A 75 2.18 -8.79 -0.23
C TRP A 75 2.85 -10.02 0.39
N LYS A 76 4.14 -10.08 0.27
CA LYS A 76 4.93 -11.14 0.89
C LYS A 76 6.21 -10.55 1.48
N ASP A 77 6.42 -10.81 2.79
CA ASP A 77 7.60 -10.36 3.53
C ASP A 77 7.89 -8.85 3.39
N GLY A 78 6.83 -8.03 3.36
CA GLY A 78 6.92 -6.57 3.25
C GLY A 78 7.02 -6.05 1.82
N GLY A 79 7.26 -6.90 0.83
CA GLY A 79 7.31 -6.57 -0.59
C GLY A 79 6.01 -6.89 -1.33
N LYS A 80 5.84 -6.30 -2.50
CA LYS A 80 4.77 -6.67 -3.42
C LYS A 80 5.05 -8.04 -4.01
N ASN A 81 4.02 -8.88 -4.11
CA ASN A 81 4.11 -10.10 -4.90
C ASN A 81 3.91 -9.79 -6.39
N THR A 82 4.39 -10.63 -7.27
CA THR A 82 4.33 -10.44 -8.72
C THR A 82 2.90 -10.59 -9.27
N ASP A 83 2.63 -9.97 -10.42
CA ASP A 83 1.35 -9.94 -11.15
C ASP A 83 0.28 -9.02 -10.56
N ASP A 84 0.68 -7.87 -10.07
CA ASP A 84 -0.18 -6.97 -9.34
C ASP A 84 -0.84 -5.90 -10.22
N ILE A 85 -2.03 -5.47 -9.77
CA ILE A 85 -2.79 -4.37 -10.39
C ILE A 85 -2.54 -3.11 -9.60
N ILE A 86 -1.99 -2.07 -10.23
CA ILE A 86 -1.91 -0.72 -9.65
C ILE A 86 -2.92 0.18 -10.35
N THR A 87 -3.80 0.78 -9.57
CA THR A 87 -4.75 1.79 -10.05
C THR A 87 -4.30 3.18 -9.65
N TYR A 88 -4.27 4.09 -10.60
CA TYR A 88 -4.09 5.51 -10.36
C TYR A 88 -5.45 6.20 -10.29
N ASP A 89 -5.60 7.24 -9.48
CA ASP A 89 -6.86 8.02 -9.40
C ASP A 89 -7.24 8.71 -10.73
N PHE A 90 -6.38 8.67 -11.74
CA PHE A 90 -6.61 9.19 -13.08
C PHE A 90 -6.94 8.12 -14.11
N GLU A 91 -7.66 7.08 -13.70
CA GLU A 91 -8.21 6.07 -14.63
C GLU A 91 -7.15 5.28 -15.44
N VAL A 92 -5.93 5.20 -14.95
CA VAL A 92 -4.88 4.36 -15.55
C VAL A 92 -4.66 3.12 -14.67
N ILE A 93 -4.75 1.96 -15.29
CA ILE A 93 -4.53 0.65 -14.65
C ILE A 93 -3.17 0.13 -15.11
N TRP A 94 -2.33 -0.23 -14.17
CA TRP A 94 -1.04 -0.85 -14.42
C TRP A 94 -1.09 -2.33 -14.05
N ILE A 95 -0.77 -3.19 -15.00
CA ILE A 95 -0.79 -4.64 -14.84
C ILE A 95 0.58 -5.21 -15.17
N GLY A 96 1.14 -6.00 -14.27
CA GLY A 96 2.39 -6.69 -14.52
C GLY A 96 3.31 -6.81 -13.31
N GLU A 97 4.56 -7.13 -13.59
CA GLU A 97 5.58 -7.40 -12.59
C GLU A 97 6.21 -6.11 -12.07
N PHE A 98 6.32 -5.99 -10.75
CA PHE A 98 7.03 -4.92 -10.06
C PHE A 98 8.19 -5.49 -9.25
N ARG A 99 9.35 -4.82 -9.27
CA ARG A 99 10.53 -5.17 -8.48
C ARG A 99 10.99 -3.97 -7.67
N ASN A 100 11.23 -4.16 -6.37
CA ASN A 100 11.65 -3.07 -5.46
C ASN A 100 10.76 -1.83 -5.58
N ASP A 101 9.43 -2.04 -5.67
CA ASP A 101 8.43 -0.98 -5.86
C ASP A 101 8.53 -0.19 -7.18
N GLN A 102 9.32 -0.68 -8.15
CA GLN A 102 9.43 -0.11 -9.49
C GLN A 102 8.78 -1.04 -10.53
N PRO A 103 8.12 -0.49 -11.56
CA PRO A 103 7.60 -1.29 -12.65
C PRO A 103 8.75 -2.00 -13.37
N TRP A 104 8.59 -3.31 -13.61
CA TRP A 104 9.59 -4.12 -14.30
C TRP A 104 9.09 -4.56 -15.67
N ASN A 105 8.07 -5.40 -15.71
CA ASN A 105 7.37 -5.80 -16.93
C ASN A 105 5.89 -5.43 -16.75
N VAL A 106 5.52 -4.21 -17.06
CA VAL A 106 4.20 -3.63 -16.77
C VAL A 106 3.60 -3.01 -18.02
N THR A 107 2.31 -3.25 -18.23
CA THR A 107 1.52 -2.55 -19.24
C THR A 107 0.49 -1.66 -18.54
N SER A 108 0.38 -0.42 -18.97
CA SER A 108 -0.62 0.51 -18.48
C SER A 108 -1.74 0.73 -19.49
N TYR A 109 -2.96 0.77 -19.00
CA TYR A 109 -4.18 0.90 -19.77
C TYR A 109 -4.98 2.10 -19.31
N ASP A 110 -5.63 2.81 -20.22
CA ASP A 110 -6.63 3.82 -19.87
C ASP A 110 -7.97 3.16 -19.46
N LYS A 111 -8.95 3.99 -19.08
CA LYS A 111 -10.30 3.55 -18.70
C LYS A 111 -11.04 2.79 -19.80
N ASP A 112 -10.67 3.01 -21.05
CA ASP A 112 -11.30 2.41 -22.24
C ASP A 112 -10.57 1.12 -22.67
N GLY A 113 -9.51 0.74 -21.94
CA GLY A 113 -8.71 -0.46 -22.18
C GLY A 113 -7.61 -0.31 -23.23
N ASN A 114 -7.32 0.91 -23.67
CA ASN A 114 -6.23 1.17 -24.58
C ASN A 114 -4.89 1.17 -23.84
N ILE A 115 -3.84 0.64 -24.45
CA ILE A 115 -2.49 0.70 -23.90
C ILE A 115 -1.97 2.13 -23.98
N VAL A 116 -1.58 2.69 -22.84
CA VAL A 116 -1.05 4.05 -22.73
C VAL A 116 0.43 4.09 -22.31
N GLY A 117 1.00 2.93 -21.95
CA GLY A 117 2.41 2.81 -21.64
C GLY A 117 2.84 1.38 -21.39
N LYS A 118 4.14 1.14 -21.50
CA LYS A 118 4.73 -0.17 -21.23
C LYS A 118 6.13 -0.04 -20.62
N TYR A 119 6.40 -0.87 -19.63
CA TYR A 119 7.72 -1.10 -19.09
C TYR A 119 8.20 -2.49 -19.48
N VAL A 120 9.44 -2.59 -19.93
CA VAL A 120 10.09 -3.85 -20.26
C VAL A 120 11.46 -3.87 -19.60
N ASN A 121 11.69 -4.84 -18.70
CA ASN A 121 12.91 -4.94 -17.91
C ASN A 121 13.26 -3.66 -17.15
N GLY A 122 12.22 -2.93 -16.67
CA GLY A 122 12.38 -1.68 -15.92
C GLY A 122 12.55 -0.42 -16.77
N GLU A 123 12.63 -0.56 -18.09
CA GLU A 123 12.74 0.58 -19.00
C GLU A 123 11.36 0.99 -19.55
N HIS A 124 11.04 2.28 -19.47
CA HIS A 124 9.81 2.83 -20.00
C HIS A 124 9.88 2.93 -21.53
N ASN A 125 8.92 2.30 -22.20
CA ASN A 125 8.76 2.45 -23.65
C ASN A 125 7.58 3.39 -23.95
N PRO A 126 7.84 4.61 -24.45
CA PRO A 126 6.79 5.62 -24.69
C PRO A 126 6.01 5.44 -26.01
N PHE A 127 6.33 4.42 -26.81
CA PHE A 127 5.76 4.23 -28.16
C PHE A 127 4.69 3.13 -28.20
N TYR A 128 3.69 3.22 -27.30
CA TYR A 128 2.48 2.42 -27.40
C TYR A 128 1.25 3.26 -27.10
#